data_75bfc90f95b17752acad351f4f239e94
#
_entry.id   75bfc90f95b17752acad351f4f239e94
#
_cell.length_a   1.000
_cell.length_b   1.000
_cell.length_c   1.000
_cell.angle_alpha   90.00
_cell.angle_beta   90.00
_cell.angle_gamma   90.00
#
_symmetry.space_group_name_H-M   'P 1'
#
loop_
_entity.id
_entity.type
_entity.pdbx_description
1 polymer ?
#
loop_
_entity_poly.entity_id
_entity_poly.type
_entity_poly.pdbx_seq_one_letter_code
_entity_poly.pdbx_strand_id
1 'polypeptide(L)'
;SKKLQFFNEEAAEKYRSIIENQLIDSINLMYVSLTRAVKENYIISKKIFEDDQTSFATLLNTFIAKNHTNNENNKIIVGSDEKPDTKTENKNILKLEKDKRNDKVMIEDFLFNSKYKSTTTGSLFHSIMAEIHYDFQVEKVLNDFYLRGLINDEEKKSFLVSINLIVNDPLLQDLFSINVEVLNEREVVLNDKSILKPDRVVFHNSGQISIIDYKTGEEMNKHKIQLKEYASSMEELGLKVKNLFLVYALSTHKVVKV
;
A
#
# COMPACT_ATOMS: atom_id res chain seq x y z
N SER A 1 4.74 -11.68 9.66
CA SER A 1 5.35 -12.23 8.43
C SER A 1 5.50 -13.73 8.55
N LYS A 2 5.30 -14.49 7.46
CA LYS A 2 5.57 -15.93 7.41
C LYS A 2 6.98 -16.31 7.90
N LYS A 3 7.94 -15.40 7.82
CA LYS A 3 9.32 -15.63 8.28
C LYS A 3 9.42 -15.81 9.81
N LEU A 4 8.50 -15.23 10.58
CA LEU A 4 8.45 -15.39 12.04
C LEU A 4 8.29 -16.83 12.50
N GLN A 5 7.57 -17.66 11.74
CA GLN A 5 7.35 -19.08 12.09
C GLN A 5 8.62 -19.94 12.04
N PHE A 6 9.70 -19.43 11.42
CA PHE A 6 10.97 -20.15 11.26
C PHE A 6 12.06 -19.66 12.22
N PHE A 7 11.76 -18.70 13.08
CA PHE A 7 12.75 -18.08 13.97
C PHE A 7 13.07 -18.95 15.19
N ASN A 8 12.04 -19.31 15.94
CA ASN A 8 12.07 -20.24 17.06
C ASN A 8 10.62 -20.67 17.38
N GLU A 9 10.46 -21.60 18.33
CA GLU A 9 9.16 -22.18 18.67
C GLU A 9 8.19 -21.12 19.24
N GLU A 10 8.65 -20.23 20.09
CA GLU A 10 7.87 -19.14 20.67
C GLU A 10 7.37 -18.15 19.59
N ALA A 11 8.23 -17.80 18.64
CA ALA A 11 7.86 -16.92 17.51
C ALA A 11 6.87 -17.60 16.56
N ALA A 12 7.00 -18.91 16.36
CA ALA A 12 6.06 -19.71 15.57
C ALA A 12 4.68 -19.76 16.23
N GLU A 13 4.63 -19.94 17.55
CA GLU A 13 3.39 -19.94 18.32
C GLU A 13 2.71 -18.56 18.32
N LYS A 14 3.50 -17.52 18.53
CA LYS A 14 3.02 -16.13 18.43
C LYS A 14 2.49 -15.82 17.03
N TYR A 15 3.16 -16.27 15.98
CA TYR A 15 2.71 -16.12 14.61
C TYR A 15 1.37 -16.82 14.37
N ARG A 16 1.21 -18.06 14.84
CA ARG A 16 -0.08 -18.79 14.74
C ARG A 16 -1.20 -18.03 15.43
N SER A 17 -0.98 -17.59 16.67
CA SER A 17 -1.97 -16.80 17.43
C SER A 17 -2.39 -15.52 16.69
N ILE A 18 -1.44 -14.81 16.07
CA ILE A 18 -1.74 -13.62 15.27
C ILE A 18 -2.61 -13.96 14.06
N ILE A 19 -2.30 -15.04 13.33
CA ILE A 19 -3.09 -15.47 12.17
C ILE A 19 -4.50 -15.91 12.57
N GLU A 20 -4.65 -16.62 13.67
CA GLU A 20 -5.96 -17.00 14.22
C GLU A 20 -6.81 -15.77 14.59
N ASN A 21 -6.23 -14.80 15.28
CA ASN A 21 -6.91 -13.55 15.62
C ASN A 21 -7.31 -12.76 14.37
N GLN A 22 -6.43 -12.65 13.37
CA GLN A 22 -6.75 -12.00 12.11
C GLN A 22 -7.89 -12.70 11.36
N LEU A 23 -7.96 -14.02 11.41
CA LEU A 23 -9.05 -14.78 10.82
C LEU A 23 -10.38 -14.49 11.53
N ILE A 24 -10.37 -14.46 12.86
CA ILE A 24 -11.56 -14.11 13.67
C ILE A 24 -12.03 -12.70 13.35
N ASP A 25 -11.11 -11.72 13.32
CA ASP A 25 -11.44 -10.33 12.99
C ASP A 25 -12.02 -10.20 11.58
N SER A 26 -11.47 -10.95 10.63
CA SER A 26 -11.96 -10.98 9.25
C SER A 26 -13.37 -11.57 9.17
N ILE A 27 -13.66 -12.65 9.91
CA ILE A 27 -14.99 -13.25 9.97
C ILE A 27 -15.99 -12.26 10.62
N ASN A 28 -15.60 -11.61 11.70
CA ASN A 28 -16.43 -10.59 12.37
C ASN A 28 -16.74 -9.42 11.43
N LEU A 29 -15.75 -8.94 10.68
CA LEU A 29 -15.93 -7.87 9.70
C LEU A 29 -16.90 -8.30 8.58
N MET A 30 -16.77 -9.52 8.08
CA MET A 30 -17.70 -10.09 7.10
C MET A 30 -19.12 -10.17 7.68
N TYR A 31 -19.27 -10.69 8.90
CA TYR A 31 -20.56 -10.78 9.58
C TYR A 31 -21.22 -9.39 9.69
N VAL A 32 -20.48 -8.40 10.19
CA VAL A 32 -20.99 -7.03 10.32
C VAL A 32 -21.37 -6.45 8.95
N SER A 33 -20.59 -6.70 7.91
CA SER A 33 -20.88 -6.22 6.55
C SER A 33 -22.15 -6.85 5.99
N LEU A 34 -22.33 -8.15 6.19
CA LEU A 34 -23.50 -8.90 5.71
C LEU A 34 -24.78 -8.57 6.49
N THR A 35 -24.68 -8.20 7.76
CA THR A 35 -25.82 -7.92 8.64
C THR A 35 -26.23 -6.46 8.72
N ARG A 36 -25.46 -5.54 8.12
CA ARG A 36 -25.79 -4.10 8.14
C ARG A 36 -26.87 -3.66 7.16
N ALA A 37 -27.05 -4.39 6.08
CA ALA A 37 -28.06 -4.01 5.11
C ALA A 37 -29.48 -4.32 5.64
N VAL A 38 -30.36 -3.34 5.53
CA VAL A 38 -31.76 -3.47 5.99
C VAL A 38 -32.60 -4.22 4.95
N LYS A 39 -32.23 -4.15 3.68
CA LYS A 39 -33.04 -4.71 2.57
C LYS A 39 -32.25 -5.70 1.74
N GLU A 40 -31.12 -5.28 1.18
CA GLU A 40 -30.40 -6.07 0.18
C GLU A 40 -28.89 -5.93 0.35
N ASN A 41 -28.17 -7.01 0.12
CA ASN A 41 -26.71 -7.06 0.02
C ASN A 41 -26.31 -7.55 -1.36
N TYR A 42 -25.41 -6.84 -2.01
CA TYR A 42 -24.82 -7.28 -3.26
C TYR A 42 -23.35 -7.67 -3.01
N ILE A 43 -23.04 -8.94 -3.26
CA ILE A 43 -21.70 -9.48 -3.07
C ILE A 43 -21.13 -9.82 -4.43
N ILE A 44 -20.02 -9.19 -4.80
CA ILE A 44 -19.29 -9.48 -6.03
C ILE A 44 -17.98 -10.16 -5.65
N SER A 45 -17.80 -11.38 -6.14
CA SER A 45 -16.63 -12.19 -5.86
C SER A 45 -15.99 -12.71 -7.14
N LYS A 46 -14.67 -12.87 -7.14
CA LYS A 46 -13.97 -13.57 -8.21
C LYS A 46 -14.32 -15.06 -8.19
N LYS A 47 -14.39 -15.69 -9.38
CA LYS A 47 -14.45 -17.13 -9.48
C LYS A 47 -13.19 -17.75 -8.86
N ILE A 48 -13.37 -18.73 -7.97
CA ILE A 48 -12.27 -19.38 -7.28
C ILE A 48 -11.71 -20.49 -8.17
N PHE A 49 -10.39 -20.58 -8.21
CA PHE A 49 -9.65 -21.73 -8.70
C PHE A 49 -9.30 -22.63 -7.50
N GLU A 50 -9.25 -23.94 -7.69
CA GLU A 50 -9.23 -24.99 -6.66
C GLU A 50 -8.19 -24.89 -5.54
N ASP A 51 -7.16 -24.04 -5.67
CA ASP A 51 -6.05 -23.95 -4.70
C ASP A 51 -6.20 -22.88 -3.59
N ASP A 52 -7.27 -22.09 -3.57
CA ASP A 52 -7.44 -21.00 -2.61
C ASP A 52 -8.40 -21.40 -1.47
N GLN A 53 -7.89 -22.11 -0.47
CA GLN A 53 -8.73 -22.68 0.62
C GLN A 53 -9.07 -21.65 1.74
N THR A 54 -8.56 -20.44 1.72
CA THR A 54 -8.61 -19.51 2.87
C THR A 54 -9.25 -18.14 2.60
N SER A 55 -9.88 -17.93 1.45
CA SER A 55 -10.49 -16.64 1.13
C SER A 55 -11.99 -16.56 1.49
N PHE A 56 -12.52 -15.35 1.70
CA PHE A 56 -13.96 -15.14 1.85
C PHE A 56 -14.75 -15.65 0.64
N ALA A 57 -14.16 -15.55 -0.54
CA ALA A 57 -14.75 -16.10 -1.74
C ALA A 57 -14.94 -17.62 -1.63
N THR A 58 -13.99 -18.35 -1.03
CA THR A 58 -14.11 -19.78 -0.78
C THR A 58 -15.22 -20.11 0.22
N LEU A 59 -15.30 -19.35 1.32
CA LEU A 59 -16.37 -19.50 2.31
C LEU A 59 -17.75 -19.30 1.69
N LEU A 60 -17.93 -18.23 0.92
CA LEU A 60 -19.17 -17.93 0.23
C LEU A 60 -19.55 -19.00 -0.80
N ASN A 61 -18.59 -19.44 -1.61
CA ASN A 61 -18.85 -20.50 -2.59
C ASN A 61 -19.17 -21.85 -1.93
N THR A 62 -18.50 -22.19 -0.81
CA THR A 62 -18.82 -23.41 -0.04
C THR A 62 -20.21 -23.34 0.56
N PHE A 63 -20.61 -22.18 1.10
CA PHE A 63 -21.95 -21.94 1.60
C PHE A 63 -22.99 -22.11 0.50
N ILE A 64 -22.75 -21.50 -0.65
CA ILE A 64 -23.61 -21.55 -1.82
C ILE A 64 -23.75 -22.98 -2.34
N ALA A 65 -22.63 -23.70 -2.51
CA ALA A 65 -22.65 -25.09 -2.98
C ALA A 65 -23.42 -26.04 -2.05
N LYS A 66 -23.41 -25.77 -0.73
CA LYS A 66 -24.15 -26.57 0.25
C LYS A 66 -25.64 -26.26 0.33
N ASN A 67 -26.05 -25.03 0.06
CA ASN A 67 -27.39 -24.55 0.36
C ASN A 67 -28.23 -24.16 -0.89
N HIS A 68 -27.60 -23.99 -2.05
CA HIS A 68 -28.27 -23.50 -3.25
C HIS A 68 -27.82 -24.25 -4.49
N THR A 69 -28.75 -24.92 -5.15
CA THR A 69 -28.50 -25.77 -6.35
C THR A 69 -28.76 -25.04 -7.68
N ASN A 70 -29.39 -23.88 -7.66
CA ASN A 70 -29.73 -23.12 -8.88
C ASN A 70 -28.75 -21.97 -9.13
N ASN A 71 -27.91 -22.17 -10.12
CA ASN A 71 -26.89 -21.22 -10.53
C ASN A 71 -27.19 -20.78 -11.97
N GLU A 72 -28.08 -19.79 -12.14
CA GLU A 72 -28.31 -19.17 -13.46
C GLU A 72 -27.35 -17.98 -13.62
N ASN A 73 -26.50 -18.02 -14.65
CA ASN A 73 -25.66 -16.91 -15.09
C ASN A 73 -24.66 -16.37 -14.02
N ASN A 74 -24.06 -17.25 -13.18
CA ASN A 74 -23.15 -16.81 -12.10
C ASN A 74 -23.76 -15.81 -11.09
N LYS A 75 -25.08 -15.76 -11.01
CA LYS A 75 -25.82 -14.96 -10.06
C LYS A 75 -26.63 -15.86 -9.14
N ILE A 76 -26.50 -15.66 -7.83
CA ILE A 76 -27.21 -16.41 -6.81
C ILE A 76 -27.99 -15.41 -5.96
N ILE A 77 -29.27 -15.66 -5.79
CA ILE A 77 -30.15 -14.86 -4.94
C ILE A 77 -30.51 -15.69 -3.72
N VAL A 78 -30.29 -15.15 -2.55
CA VAL A 78 -30.63 -15.75 -1.25
C VAL A 78 -31.64 -14.86 -0.56
N GLY A 79 -32.85 -15.36 -0.30
CA GLY A 79 -33.95 -14.62 0.32
C GLY A 79 -35.18 -14.52 -0.57
N SER A 80 -36.21 -13.84 -0.10
CA SER A 80 -37.46 -13.59 -0.88
C SER A 80 -37.32 -12.31 -1.69
N ASP A 81 -37.84 -12.36 -2.91
CA ASP A 81 -37.88 -11.22 -3.83
C ASP A 81 -39.15 -10.34 -3.54
N GLU A 82 -39.46 -10.12 -2.26
CA GLU A 82 -40.53 -9.22 -1.86
C GLU A 82 -40.13 -7.78 -2.19
N LYS A 83 -40.72 -7.23 -3.27
CA LYS A 83 -40.58 -5.81 -3.57
C LYS A 83 -41.15 -5.02 -2.41
N PRO A 84 -40.38 -4.14 -1.77
CA PRO A 84 -40.93 -3.30 -0.71
C PRO A 84 -42.03 -2.42 -1.28
N ASP A 85 -43.14 -2.34 -0.55
CA ASP A 85 -44.25 -1.46 -0.88
C ASP A 85 -43.74 -0.04 -1.11
N THR A 86 -43.85 0.44 -2.34
CA THR A 86 -43.48 1.81 -2.73
C THR A 86 -44.56 2.78 -2.23
N LYS A 87 -44.57 3.04 -0.92
CA LYS A 87 -45.31 4.18 -0.35
C LYS A 87 -44.58 4.74 0.87
N THR A 88 -43.54 5.49 0.59
CA THR A 88 -43.19 6.69 1.37
C THR A 88 -42.30 7.57 0.50
N GLU A 89 -42.94 8.55 -0.13
CA GLU A 89 -42.23 9.71 -0.65
C GLU A 89 -41.63 10.46 0.54
N ASN A 90 -40.39 10.22 0.84
CA ASN A 90 -39.56 11.18 1.53
C ASN A 90 -38.42 11.55 0.60
N LYS A 91 -38.68 12.60 -0.20
CA LYS A 91 -37.68 13.36 -0.94
C LYS A 91 -36.76 14.11 0.01
N ASN A 92 -36.01 13.41 0.83
CA ASN A 92 -34.74 13.89 1.32
C ASN A 92 -33.68 13.06 0.63
N ILE A 93 -33.47 13.39 -0.64
CA ILE A 93 -32.20 13.07 -1.29
C ILE A 93 -31.16 13.87 -0.50
N LEU A 94 -30.61 13.26 0.52
CA LEU A 94 -29.28 13.62 0.99
C LEU A 94 -28.39 13.47 -0.26
N LYS A 95 -28.11 14.59 -0.92
CA LYS A 95 -26.96 14.68 -1.77
C LYS A 95 -25.80 14.36 -0.87
N LEU A 96 -25.38 13.10 -0.87
CA LEU A 96 -24.05 12.72 -0.49
C LEU A 96 -23.15 13.52 -1.45
N GLU A 97 -22.77 14.72 -1.03
CA GLU A 97 -21.56 15.31 -1.57
C GLU A 97 -20.52 14.22 -1.37
N LYS A 98 -20.00 13.73 -2.48
CA LYS A 98 -18.85 12.83 -2.49
C LYS A 98 -17.80 13.54 -1.65
N ASP A 99 -17.72 13.22 -0.36
CA ASP A 99 -16.61 13.61 0.47
C ASP A 99 -15.40 12.96 -0.17
N LYS A 100 -14.64 13.77 -0.88
CA LYS A 100 -13.45 13.37 -1.63
C LYS A 100 -12.27 13.08 -0.70
N ARG A 101 -12.53 12.63 0.50
CA ARG A 101 -11.55 11.90 1.24
C ARG A 101 -11.46 10.52 0.57
N ASN A 102 -10.50 10.42 -0.35
CA ASN A 102 -9.93 9.14 -0.71
C ASN A 102 -9.22 8.57 0.53
N ASP A 103 -10.00 8.29 1.55
CA ASP A 103 -9.68 7.19 2.43
C ASP A 103 -9.87 5.92 1.57
N LYS A 104 -8.99 5.71 0.62
CA LYS A 104 -8.51 4.38 0.32
C LYS A 104 -7.85 3.93 1.62
N VAL A 105 -8.72 3.69 2.59
CA VAL A 105 -8.37 2.95 3.78
C VAL A 105 -7.56 1.79 3.30
N MET A 106 -6.42 1.55 3.93
CA MET A 106 -5.54 0.40 3.75
C MET A 106 -6.23 -0.96 3.97
N ILE A 107 -7.51 -1.04 3.67
CA ILE A 107 -8.33 -2.26 3.65
C ILE A 107 -7.91 -3.15 2.47
N GLU A 108 -7.45 -2.56 1.34
CA GLU A 108 -6.89 -3.35 0.24
C GLU A 108 -5.62 -4.08 0.68
N ASP A 109 -4.77 -3.46 1.48
CA ASP A 109 -3.59 -4.13 2.02
C ASP A 109 -3.93 -5.15 3.12
N PHE A 110 -4.96 -4.93 3.91
CA PHE A 110 -5.32 -5.79 5.02
C PHE A 110 -6.13 -7.05 4.60
N LEU A 111 -6.99 -6.93 3.59
CA LEU A 111 -7.85 -8.04 3.14
C LEU A 111 -7.31 -8.82 1.93
N PHE A 112 -6.43 -8.22 1.12
CA PHE A 112 -5.92 -8.83 -0.11
C PHE A 112 -4.46 -9.28 -0.05
N ASN A 113 -3.73 -8.94 1.00
CA ASN A 113 -2.36 -9.43 1.21
C ASN A 113 -2.25 -10.81 1.86
N SER A 114 -3.30 -11.64 1.82
CA SER A 114 -3.13 -13.08 2.03
C SER A 114 -2.39 -13.79 0.87
N LYS A 115 -2.23 -13.15 -0.27
CA LYS A 115 -1.16 -13.42 -1.23
C LYS A 115 0.03 -12.55 -0.88
N TYR A 116 0.80 -12.92 0.13
CA TYR A 116 2.22 -12.64 0.13
C TYR A 116 2.85 -13.37 -1.08
N LYS A 117 2.55 -12.91 -2.29
CA LYS A 117 3.56 -12.93 -3.33
C LYS A 117 4.77 -12.30 -2.68
N SER A 118 5.89 -13.00 -2.68
CA SER A 118 7.17 -12.50 -2.23
C SER A 118 7.23 -11.00 -2.56
N THR A 119 7.11 -10.17 -1.50
CA THR A 119 7.29 -8.73 -1.67
C THR A 119 8.64 -8.62 -2.34
N THR A 120 8.72 -8.11 -3.55
CA THR A 120 10.00 -8.06 -4.24
C THR A 120 10.93 -7.21 -3.38
N THR A 121 12.21 -7.54 -3.31
CA THR A 121 13.20 -6.77 -2.55
C THR A 121 13.08 -5.28 -2.85
N GLY A 122 12.70 -4.94 -4.10
CA GLY A 122 12.44 -3.57 -4.52
C GLY A 122 11.28 -2.89 -3.79
N SER A 123 10.10 -3.52 -3.72
CA SER A 123 8.96 -2.92 -3.03
C SER A 123 9.18 -2.80 -1.52
N LEU A 124 9.95 -3.74 -0.95
CA LEU A 124 10.34 -3.68 0.46
C LEU A 124 11.32 -2.52 0.72
N PHE A 125 12.26 -2.29 -0.21
CA PHE A 125 13.15 -1.13 -0.15
C PHE A 125 12.39 0.19 -0.17
N HIS A 126 11.43 0.37 -1.10
CA HIS A 126 10.58 1.56 -1.15
C HIS A 126 9.78 1.75 0.14
N SER A 127 9.22 0.68 0.72
CA SER A 127 8.49 0.74 1.99
C SER A 127 9.38 1.19 3.15
N ILE A 128 10.63 0.75 3.19
CA ILE A 128 11.60 1.20 4.20
C ILE A 128 11.95 2.68 3.99
N MET A 129 12.27 3.08 2.76
CA MET A 129 12.60 4.47 2.43
C MET A 129 11.43 5.43 2.70
N ALA A 130 10.20 4.98 2.56
CA ALA A 130 9.01 5.76 2.88
C ALA A 130 8.92 6.15 4.36
N GLU A 131 9.41 5.29 5.27
CA GLU A 131 9.43 5.57 6.72
C GLU A 131 10.65 6.38 7.16
N ILE A 132 11.70 6.51 6.32
CA ILE A 132 12.92 7.27 6.63
C ILE A 132 12.76 8.72 6.18
N HIS A 133 12.52 9.63 7.13
CA HIS A 133 12.50 11.07 6.85
C HIS A 133 13.87 11.71 6.99
N TYR A 134 14.67 11.25 7.97
CA TYR A 134 15.97 11.81 8.31
C TYR A 134 17.02 10.71 8.48
N ASP A 135 18.27 11.05 8.25
CA ASP A 135 19.42 10.14 8.28
C ASP A 135 19.52 9.31 9.58
N PHE A 136 19.32 9.95 10.74
CA PHE A 136 19.40 9.28 12.05
C PHE A 136 18.30 8.23 12.30
N GLN A 137 17.26 8.16 11.46
CA GLN A 137 16.15 7.21 11.61
C GLN A 137 16.43 5.84 10.99
N VAL A 138 17.47 5.71 10.17
CA VAL A 138 17.76 4.49 9.38
C VAL A 138 17.79 3.24 10.25
N GLU A 139 18.58 3.23 11.31
CA GLU A 139 18.71 2.05 12.19
C GLU A 139 17.39 1.72 12.89
N LYS A 140 16.68 2.75 13.37
CA LYS A 140 15.39 2.57 14.04
C LYS A 140 14.36 1.94 13.10
N VAL A 141 14.19 2.48 11.89
CA VAL A 141 13.24 1.97 10.90
C VAL A 141 13.58 0.53 10.52
N LEU A 142 14.85 0.22 10.26
CA LEU A 142 15.27 -1.16 9.95
C LEU A 142 15.04 -2.12 11.12
N ASN A 143 15.23 -1.67 12.36
CA ASN A 143 14.89 -2.47 13.53
C ASN A 143 13.40 -2.73 13.64
N ASP A 144 12.56 -1.73 13.37
CA ASP A 144 11.10 -1.87 13.39
C ASP A 144 10.63 -2.87 12.32
N PHE A 145 11.19 -2.81 11.11
CA PHE A 145 10.91 -3.80 10.04
C PHE A 145 11.36 -5.21 10.43
N TYR A 146 12.52 -5.34 11.08
CA TYR A 146 13.03 -6.60 11.58
C TYR A 146 12.13 -7.17 12.68
N LEU A 147 11.77 -6.38 13.69
CA LEU A 147 10.89 -6.80 14.79
C LEU A 147 9.49 -7.18 14.30
N ARG A 148 9.00 -6.53 13.25
CA ARG A 148 7.74 -6.90 12.57
C ARG A 148 7.87 -8.15 11.70
N GLY A 149 9.08 -8.74 11.60
CA GLY A 149 9.37 -9.93 10.78
C GLY A 149 9.22 -9.69 9.27
N LEU A 150 9.32 -8.45 8.82
CA LEU A 150 9.24 -8.07 7.40
C LEU A 150 10.57 -8.31 6.67
N ILE A 151 11.68 -8.23 7.40
CA ILE A 151 13.04 -8.52 6.94
C ILE A 151 13.74 -9.47 7.90
N ASN A 152 14.69 -10.25 7.40
CA ASN A 152 15.58 -11.08 8.20
C ASN A 152 16.90 -10.36 8.48
N ASP A 153 17.81 -10.99 9.26
CA ASP A 153 19.11 -10.40 9.63
C ASP A 153 20.00 -10.06 8.42
N GLU A 154 20.01 -10.92 7.40
CA GLU A 154 20.82 -10.70 6.19
C GLU A 154 20.26 -9.53 5.38
N GLU A 155 18.94 -9.49 5.18
CA GLU A 155 18.25 -8.40 4.51
C GLU A 155 18.46 -7.08 5.25
N LYS A 156 18.35 -7.07 6.61
CA LYS A 156 18.60 -5.90 7.44
C LYS A 156 19.99 -5.35 7.24
N LYS A 157 21.03 -6.21 7.27
CA LYS A 157 22.41 -5.80 7.02
C LYS A 157 22.60 -5.24 5.62
N SER A 158 22.01 -5.89 4.61
CA SER A 158 22.09 -5.45 3.21
C SER A 158 21.43 -4.08 3.02
N PHE A 159 20.20 -3.90 3.55
CA PHE A 159 19.51 -2.61 3.51
C PHE A 159 20.24 -1.52 4.27
N LEU A 160 20.82 -1.84 5.44
CA LEU A 160 21.58 -0.87 6.22
C LEU A 160 22.75 -0.30 5.43
N VAL A 161 23.51 -1.16 4.74
CA VAL A 161 24.63 -0.72 3.89
C VAL A 161 24.12 0.15 2.74
N SER A 162 23.10 -0.32 1.99
CA SER A 162 22.59 0.38 0.82
C SER A 162 21.97 1.73 1.18
N ILE A 163 21.21 1.80 2.27
CA ILE A 163 20.55 3.04 2.71
C ILE A 163 21.56 4.03 3.27
N ASN A 164 22.56 3.57 4.02
CA ASN A 164 23.61 4.44 4.50
C ASN A 164 24.43 5.06 3.35
N LEU A 165 24.65 4.34 2.25
CA LEU A 165 25.27 4.92 1.06
C LEU A 165 24.41 6.06 0.47
N ILE A 166 23.09 5.94 0.52
CA ILE A 166 22.17 6.95 -0.01
C ILE A 166 22.12 8.18 0.90
N VAL A 167 21.87 8.00 2.20
CA VAL A 167 21.70 9.14 3.12
C VAL A 167 22.98 9.93 3.35
N ASN A 168 24.16 9.30 3.16
CA ASN A 168 25.47 9.94 3.26
C ASN A 168 26.07 10.34 1.90
N ASP A 169 25.34 10.16 0.80
CA ASP A 169 25.82 10.59 -0.52
C ASP A 169 25.97 12.14 -0.53
N PRO A 170 27.11 12.69 -1.00
CA PRO A 170 27.35 14.13 -1.01
C PRO A 170 26.30 14.97 -1.76
N LEU A 171 25.58 14.37 -2.71
CA LEU A 171 24.49 15.04 -3.44
C LEU A 171 23.16 15.00 -2.69
N LEU A 172 22.98 14.08 -1.75
CA LEU A 172 21.70 13.79 -1.09
C LEU A 172 21.70 14.10 0.40
N GLN A 173 22.85 14.11 1.10
CA GLN A 173 22.94 14.23 2.56
C GLN A 173 22.12 15.40 3.13
N ASP A 174 22.14 16.56 2.48
CA ASP A 174 21.37 17.73 2.92
C ASP A 174 19.85 17.51 2.80
N LEU A 175 19.42 16.59 1.93
CA LEU A 175 18.02 16.24 1.70
C LEU A 175 17.49 15.24 2.73
N PHE A 176 18.37 14.67 3.56
CA PHE A 176 18.03 13.79 4.69
C PHE A 176 18.28 14.45 6.05
N SER A 177 18.65 15.73 6.07
CA SER A 177 18.87 16.45 7.32
C SER A 177 17.54 16.82 8.01
N ILE A 178 17.59 17.01 9.33
CA ILE A 178 16.43 17.45 10.12
C ILE A 178 15.93 18.88 9.77
N ASN A 179 16.70 19.62 8.98
CA ASN A 179 16.42 21.00 8.65
C ASN A 179 15.50 21.16 7.41
N VAL A 180 15.00 20.08 6.85
CA VAL A 180 14.13 20.09 5.68
C VAL A 180 12.80 19.43 6.01
N GLU A 181 11.72 19.90 5.40
CA GLU A 181 10.42 19.24 5.41
C GLU A 181 10.39 18.20 4.29
N VAL A 182 9.85 17.03 4.59
CA VAL A 182 9.88 15.88 3.68
C VAL A 182 8.52 15.23 3.55
N LEU A 183 8.13 14.92 2.33
CA LEU A 183 6.98 14.08 2.01
C LEU A 183 7.48 12.84 1.25
N ASN A 184 7.30 11.67 1.85
CA ASN A 184 7.62 10.38 1.24
C ASN A 184 6.34 9.71 0.74
N GLU A 185 6.38 9.14 -0.48
CA GLU A 185 5.30 8.31 -1.05
C GLU A 185 3.91 9.00 -1.00
N ARG A 186 3.87 10.35 -1.07
CA ARG A 186 2.62 11.10 -1.03
C ARG A 186 2.02 11.26 -2.41
N GLU A 187 0.75 10.96 -2.51
CA GLU A 187 -0.02 11.18 -3.73
C GLU A 187 -0.27 12.68 -3.93
N VAL A 188 0.04 13.15 -5.13
CA VAL A 188 -0.23 14.52 -5.60
C VAL A 188 -1.30 14.45 -6.67
N VAL A 189 -2.43 15.08 -6.42
CA VAL A 189 -3.54 15.15 -7.38
C VAL A 189 -3.36 16.36 -8.25
N LEU A 190 -3.25 16.16 -9.56
CA LEU A 190 -3.10 17.23 -10.54
C LEU A 190 -4.45 17.84 -10.96
N ASN A 191 -4.40 18.97 -11.67
CA ASN A 191 -5.60 19.67 -12.14
C ASN A 191 -6.47 18.83 -13.07
N ASP A 192 -5.89 17.93 -13.85
CA ASP A 192 -6.56 16.97 -14.74
C ASP A 192 -7.08 15.72 -14.01
N LYS A 193 -6.95 15.67 -12.68
CA LYS A 193 -7.30 14.53 -11.80
C LYS A 193 -6.39 13.33 -11.93
N SER A 194 -5.29 13.40 -12.67
CA SER A 194 -4.25 12.38 -12.61
C SER A 194 -3.54 12.42 -11.25
N ILE A 195 -3.00 11.29 -10.82
CA ILE A 195 -2.32 11.15 -9.54
C ILE A 195 -0.87 10.82 -9.81
N LEU A 196 0.02 11.61 -9.24
CA LEU A 196 1.45 11.34 -9.19
C LEU A 196 1.84 10.90 -7.78
N LYS A 197 2.81 10.01 -7.70
CA LYS A 197 3.32 9.53 -6.43
C LYS A 197 4.85 9.46 -6.46
N PRO A 198 5.51 10.61 -6.27
CA PRO A 198 6.96 10.62 -6.16
C PRO A 198 7.41 9.94 -4.87
N ASP A 199 8.54 9.24 -4.91
CA ASP A 199 9.06 8.51 -3.76
C ASP A 199 9.43 9.46 -2.61
N ARG A 200 10.07 10.60 -2.92
CA ARG A 200 10.45 11.61 -1.94
C ARG A 200 10.44 13.02 -2.51
N VAL A 201 9.73 13.92 -1.84
CA VAL A 201 9.73 15.37 -2.12
C VAL A 201 10.29 16.11 -0.90
N VAL A 202 11.31 16.90 -1.11
CA VAL A 202 11.99 17.67 -0.06
C VAL A 202 11.76 19.15 -0.26
N PHE A 203 11.21 19.83 0.73
CA PHE A 203 10.98 21.26 0.73
C PHE A 203 12.18 22.00 1.34
N HIS A 204 12.74 22.93 0.58
CA HIS A 204 13.81 23.79 1.06
C HIS A 204 13.27 25.05 1.71
N ASN A 205 14.03 25.64 2.64
CA ASN A 205 13.69 26.92 3.26
C ASN A 205 13.53 28.07 2.25
N SER A 206 14.09 27.92 1.04
CA SER A 206 13.93 28.87 -0.08
C SER A 206 12.56 28.79 -0.78
N GLY A 207 11.67 27.91 -0.38
CA GLY A 207 10.39 27.63 -1.05
C GLY A 207 10.51 26.80 -2.33
N GLN A 208 11.69 26.27 -2.62
CA GLN A 208 11.93 25.34 -3.73
C GLN A 208 11.81 23.89 -3.25
N ILE A 209 11.59 22.96 -4.19
CA ILE A 209 11.55 21.53 -3.89
C ILE A 209 12.66 20.78 -4.61
N SER A 210 13.10 19.66 -4.01
CA SER A 210 13.88 18.61 -4.69
C SER A 210 13.09 17.33 -4.72
N ILE A 211 13.17 16.58 -5.81
CA ILE A 211 12.46 15.30 -5.98
C ILE A 211 13.50 14.20 -6.11
N ILE A 212 13.31 13.13 -5.35
CA ILE A 212 14.13 11.91 -5.43
C ILE A 212 13.21 10.77 -5.82
N ASP A 213 13.65 9.96 -6.77
CA ASP A 213 12.97 8.75 -7.20
C ASP A 213 13.96 7.58 -7.13
N TYR A 214 13.60 6.54 -6.38
CA TYR A 214 14.46 5.37 -6.15
C TYR A 214 14.19 4.30 -7.19
N LYS A 215 15.25 3.67 -7.65
CA LYS A 215 15.19 2.54 -8.59
C LYS A 215 16.03 1.38 -8.07
N THR A 216 15.46 0.20 -8.04
CA THR A 216 16.13 -1.03 -7.59
C THR A 216 16.61 -1.91 -8.73
N GLY A 217 16.35 -1.50 -9.97
CA GLY A 217 16.78 -2.18 -11.20
C GLY A 217 17.85 -1.39 -11.98
N GLU A 218 18.05 -1.80 -13.21
CA GLU A 218 19.03 -1.18 -14.13
C GLU A 218 18.62 0.23 -14.57
N GLU A 219 19.61 1.04 -14.96
CA GLU A 219 19.39 2.39 -15.49
C GLU A 219 18.64 2.33 -16.82
N MET A 220 17.52 3.05 -16.93
CA MET A 220 16.74 3.17 -18.16
C MET A 220 16.34 4.63 -18.43
N ASN A 221 16.36 5.03 -19.70
CA ASN A 221 15.98 6.40 -20.09
C ASN A 221 14.55 6.77 -19.67
N LYS A 222 13.64 5.81 -19.60
CA LYS A 222 12.26 6.05 -19.14
C LYS A 222 12.19 6.62 -17.71
N HIS A 223 13.17 6.30 -16.85
CA HIS A 223 13.21 6.83 -15.47
C HIS A 223 13.47 8.33 -15.46
N LYS A 224 14.33 8.82 -16.37
CA LYS A 224 14.58 10.27 -16.50
C LYS A 224 13.36 11.01 -17.05
N ILE A 225 12.63 10.38 -17.98
CA ILE A 225 11.38 10.94 -18.52
C ILE A 225 10.34 11.06 -17.41
N GLN A 226 10.11 9.98 -16.68
CA GLN A 226 9.16 9.97 -15.54
C GLN A 226 9.48 11.05 -14.51
N LEU A 227 10.75 11.20 -14.15
CA LEU A 227 11.15 12.20 -13.15
C LEU A 227 10.95 13.64 -13.65
N LYS A 228 11.15 13.89 -14.96
CA LYS A 228 10.85 15.19 -15.59
C LYS A 228 9.35 15.46 -15.65
N GLU A 229 8.53 14.44 -15.88
CA GLU A 229 7.07 14.57 -15.82
C GLU A 229 6.62 14.97 -14.40
N TYR A 230 7.20 14.34 -13.36
CA TYR A 230 6.95 14.77 -11.98
C TYR A 230 7.31 16.24 -11.76
N ALA A 231 8.47 16.68 -12.26
CA ALA A 231 8.89 18.08 -12.12
C ALA A 231 7.93 19.04 -12.82
N SER A 232 7.58 18.79 -14.08
CA SER A 232 6.64 19.63 -14.83
C SER A 232 5.30 19.75 -14.12
N SER A 233 4.78 18.64 -13.61
CA SER A 233 3.51 18.62 -12.90
C SER A 233 3.56 19.38 -11.56
N MET A 234 4.69 19.34 -10.85
CA MET A 234 4.88 20.14 -9.63
C MET A 234 4.99 21.63 -9.97
N GLU A 235 5.61 21.98 -11.09
CA GLU A 235 5.70 23.37 -11.56
C GLU A 235 4.33 23.92 -11.99
N GLU A 236 3.47 23.12 -12.60
CA GLU A 236 2.08 23.48 -12.89
C GLU A 236 1.25 23.78 -11.62
N LEU A 237 1.62 23.16 -10.49
CA LEU A 237 1.03 23.43 -9.19
C LEU A 237 1.66 24.67 -8.49
N GLY A 238 2.59 25.37 -9.15
CA GLY A 238 3.24 26.57 -8.65
C GLY A 238 4.47 26.32 -7.77
N LEU A 239 4.95 25.08 -7.67
CA LEU A 239 6.16 24.73 -6.95
C LEU A 239 7.40 24.93 -7.85
N LYS A 240 8.48 25.46 -7.29
CA LYS A 240 9.74 25.64 -8.03
C LYS A 240 10.66 24.45 -7.78
N VAL A 241 10.93 23.66 -8.81
CA VAL A 241 11.83 22.51 -8.70
C VAL A 241 13.29 22.97 -8.75
N LYS A 242 14.06 22.61 -7.71
CA LYS A 242 15.50 22.92 -7.56
C LYS A 242 16.38 21.81 -8.10
N ASN A 243 16.10 20.58 -7.71
CA ASN A 243 16.89 19.42 -8.12
C ASN A 243 16.01 18.21 -8.36
N LEU A 244 16.46 17.36 -9.28
CA LEU A 244 15.87 16.06 -9.60
C LEU A 244 16.95 14.99 -9.48
N PHE A 245 16.69 13.95 -8.68
CA PHE A 245 17.63 12.87 -8.45
C PHE A 245 17.00 11.51 -8.73
N LEU A 246 17.66 10.71 -9.56
CA LEU A 246 17.45 9.27 -9.67
C LEU A 246 18.49 8.56 -8.84
N VAL A 247 18.04 7.70 -7.94
CA VAL A 247 18.92 6.94 -7.06
C VAL A 247 18.76 5.45 -7.36
N TYR A 248 19.78 4.86 -7.98
CA TYR A 248 19.85 3.43 -8.22
C TYR A 248 20.42 2.75 -6.98
N ALA A 249 19.57 1.98 -6.30
CA ALA A 249 19.88 1.27 -5.07
C ALA A 249 19.96 -0.25 -5.31
N LEU A 250 20.54 -0.98 -4.37
CA LEU A 250 20.62 -2.44 -4.27
C LEU A 250 21.58 -3.13 -5.25
N SER A 251 21.57 -2.81 -6.51
CA SER A 251 22.49 -3.43 -7.50
C SER A 251 23.80 -2.67 -7.60
N THR A 252 23.73 -1.36 -7.74
CA THR A 252 24.87 -0.45 -7.79
C THR A 252 24.43 0.87 -7.17
N HIS A 253 25.17 1.35 -6.16
CA HIS A 253 24.90 2.69 -5.66
C HIS A 253 25.28 3.71 -6.74
N LYS A 254 24.29 4.42 -7.27
CA LYS A 254 24.51 5.48 -8.26
C LYS A 254 23.47 6.56 -8.10
N VAL A 255 23.91 7.78 -7.89
CA VAL A 255 23.05 8.98 -7.87
C VAL A 255 23.24 9.73 -9.19
N VAL A 256 22.12 9.99 -9.87
CA VAL A 256 22.10 10.74 -11.13
C VAL A 256 21.27 11.99 -10.93
N LYS A 257 21.89 13.16 -11.07
CA LYS A 257 21.19 14.43 -11.15
C LYS A 257 20.68 14.62 -12.59
N VAL A 258 19.38 14.87 -12.75
CA VAL A 258 18.68 14.98 -14.04
C VAL A 258 18.42 16.44 -14.39
#